data_c22e5aa1cf6c79d554f29016918e80be
#
_entry.id   c22e5aa1cf6c79d554f29016918e80be
#
_cell.length_a   1.000
_cell.length_b   1.000
_cell.length_c   1.000
_cell.angle_alpha   90.00
_cell.angle_beta   90.00
_cell.angle_gamma   90.00
#
_symmetry.space_group_name_H-M   'P 1'
#
loop_
_entity.id
_entity.type
_entity.pdbx_description
1 polymer ?
#
loop_
_entity_poly.entity_id
_entity_poly.type
_entity_poly.pdbx_seq_one_letter_code
_entity_poly.pdbx_strand_id
1 'polypeptide(L)'
;MKIGMIGLGKMGGNMTERLLRGKHEVVVYNLTQGPIDEAAKKGAIPAKSVADLVRKLPKPKVVWLMVPAGKPVDQNIRELKKYLKKNDVIIDGGNSEWQDSQKRAKSLKPSGIKFVDCGVSGGVWGLKEGYCLMYGGDKKTCDYVEPIFKTLAPKKGYLYCGPEGSGHYVKMVHNGIEYGMLQAYAEGFAVLESSEFDLDLRAISSVWQYGSVVRSWILELAERVFKEDPTLDDLDPYVWDSGEGRWTVEAAMRQNVPAPIITASLLARIASRDTDSFSMKTIAALRNQFGGHAVKKKADD
;
A
#
# COMPACT_ATOMS: atom_id res chain seq x y z
N MET A 1 16.29 15.85 -11.63
CA MET A 1 15.12 16.16 -12.49
C MET A 1 14.20 17.12 -11.76
N LYS A 2 13.30 17.82 -12.48
CA LYS A 2 12.20 18.58 -11.89
C LYS A 2 10.89 17.85 -12.10
N ILE A 3 10.17 17.57 -11.00
CA ILE A 3 8.97 16.71 -10.98
C ILE A 3 7.85 17.39 -10.20
N GLY A 4 6.59 17.16 -10.59
CA GLY A 4 5.40 17.51 -9.81
C GLY A 4 4.99 16.37 -8.89
N MET A 5 4.67 16.68 -7.63
CA MET A 5 4.09 15.73 -6.67
C MET A 5 2.69 16.20 -6.28
N ILE A 6 1.69 15.38 -6.50
CA ILE A 6 0.31 15.63 -6.08
C ILE A 6 -0.07 14.62 -5.00
N GLY A 7 -0.49 15.13 -3.84
CA GLY A 7 -0.77 14.34 -2.64
C GLY A 7 0.44 14.30 -1.71
N LEU A 8 0.33 15.00 -0.57
CA LEU A 8 1.36 15.19 0.43
C LEU A 8 0.97 14.57 1.78
N GLY A 9 0.27 13.44 1.76
CA GLY A 9 0.08 12.61 2.94
C GLY A 9 1.43 12.06 3.45
N LYS A 10 1.41 11.19 4.47
CA LYS A 10 2.64 10.63 5.07
C LYS A 10 3.63 10.12 4.01
N MET A 11 3.15 9.35 3.02
CA MET A 11 4.01 8.81 1.96
C MET A 11 4.51 9.89 1.00
N GLY A 12 3.59 10.69 0.42
CA GLY A 12 3.96 11.71 -0.56
C GLY A 12 4.86 12.81 0.00
N GLY A 13 4.65 13.21 1.25
CA GLY A 13 5.52 14.15 1.97
C GLY A 13 6.93 13.59 2.17
N ASN A 14 7.04 12.34 2.63
CA ASN A 14 8.32 11.65 2.82
C ASN A 14 9.06 11.44 1.48
N MET A 15 8.35 11.05 0.43
CA MET A 15 8.93 10.90 -0.91
C MET A 15 9.41 12.24 -1.48
N THR A 16 8.64 13.32 -1.27
CA THR A 16 9.06 14.67 -1.63
C THR A 16 10.36 15.05 -0.95
N GLU A 17 10.47 14.85 0.36
CA GLU A 17 11.68 15.14 1.11
C GLU A 17 12.88 14.30 0.62
N ARG A 18 12.67 13.01 0.35
CA ARG A 18 13.73 12.14 -0.16
C ARG A 18 14.21 12.56 -1.55
N LEU A 19 13.31 13.00 -2.43
CA LEU A 19 13.64 13.56 -3.74
C LEU A 19 14.46 14.85 -3.62
N LEU A 20 14.09 15.75 -2.71
CA LEU A 20 14.83 16.99 -2.44
C LEU A 20 16.24 16.69 -1.92
N ARG A 21 16.40 15.76 -0.99
CA ARG A 21 17.72 15.26 -0.52
C ARG A 21 18.57 14.71 -1.67
N GLY A 22 17.92 14.06 -2.64
CA GLY A 22 18.53 13.56 -3.87
C GLY A 22 18.75 14.61 -4.97
N LYS A 23 18.64 15.90 -4.61
CA LYS A 23 18.85 17.04 -5.51
C LYS A 23 17.88 17.12 -6.71
N HIS A 24 16.69 16.58 -6.56
CA HIS A 24 15.59 16.86 -7.49
C HIS A 24 14.90 18.17 -7.08
N GLU A 25 14.37 18.88 -8.05
CA GLU A 25 13.43 19.97 -7.80
C GLU A 25 12.01 19.37 -7.77
N VAL A 26 11.25 19.63 -6.71
CA VAL A 26 9.91 19.08 -6.56
C VAL A 26 8.89 20.21 -6.44
N VAL A 27 7.97 20.29 -7.41
CA VAL A 27 6.80 21.17 -7.36
C VAL A 27 5.66 20.41 -6.71
N VAL A 28 5.09 20.95 -5.64
CA VAL A 28 4.13 20.22 -4.80
C VAL A 28 2.74 20.84 -4.82
N TYR A 29 1.72 19.99 -4.84
CA TYR A 29 0.34 20.38 -4.68
C TYR A 29 -0.42 19.38 -3.80
N ASN A 30 -1.29 19.88 -2.95
CA ASN A 30 -2.19 19.12 -2.11
C ASN A 30 -3.52 19.85 -1.95
N LEU A 31 -4.60 19.14 -1.58
CA LEU A 31 -5.91 19.76 -1.35
C LEU A 31 -5.92 20.71 -0.14
N THR A 32 -5.12 20.42 0.87
CA THR A 32 -4.96 21.25 2.08
C THR A 32 -3.62 21.96 2.07
N GLN A 33 -3.58 23.19 2.60
CA GLN A 33 -2.41 24.07 2.55
C GLN A 33 -1.26 23.58 3.47
N GLY A 34 -1.56 23.11 4.68
CA GLY A 34 -0.54 22.75 5.67
C GLY A 34 0.58 21.84 5.14
N PRO A 35 0.27 20.68 4.48
CA PRO A 35 1.30 19.84 3.90
C PRO A 35 2.15 20.51 2.81
N ILE A 36 1.58 21.49 2.08
CA ILE A 36 2.32 22.27 1.08
C ILE A 36 3.35 23.15 1.78
N ASP A 37 2.95 23.83 2.86
CA ASP A 37 3.83 24.71 3.63
C ASP A 37 4.97 23.91 4.29
N GLU A 38 4.68 22.73 4.85
CA GLU A 38 5.70 21.84 5.39
C GLU A 38 6.71 21.36 4.34
N ALA A 39 6.23 21.00 3.14
CA ALA A 39 7.11 20.63 2.04
C ALA A 39 7.94 21.82 1.56
N ALA A 40 7.37 23.03 1.51
CA ALA A 40 8.06 24.25 1.13
C ALA A 40 9.19 24.63 2.09
N LYS A 41 8.99 24.44 3.41
CA LYS A 41 10.06 24.62 4.42
C LYS A 41 11.27 23.70 4.17
N LYS A 42 11.05 22.55 3.52
CA LYS A 42 12.09 21.59 3.15
C LYS A 42 12.70 21.84 1.76
N GLY A 43 12.27 22.90 1.06
CA GLY A 43 12.80 23.32 -0.23
C GLY A 43 11.94 22.90 -1.44
N ALA A 44 10.74 22.37 -1.23
CA ALA A 44 9.81 22.13 -2.34
C ALA A 44 9.22 23.44 -2.88
N ILE A 45 8.85 23.44 -4.14
CA ILE A 45 8.25 24.60 -4.81
C ILE A 45 6.72 24.48 -4.69
N PRO A 46 6.05 25.33 -3.92
CA PRO A 46 4.60 25.25 -3.75
C PRO A 46 3.85 25.62 -5.03
N ALA A 47 2.75 24.93 -5.29
CA ALA A 47 1.80 25.26 -6.35
C ALA A 47 0.41 25.51 -5.79
N LYS A 48 -0.29 26.52 -6.33
CA LYS A 48 -1.63 26.94 -5.89
C LYS A 48 -2.75 26.08 -6.51
N SER A 49 -2.45 25.33 -7.56
CA SER A 49 -3.38 24.47 -8.29
C SER A 49 -2.62 23.45 -9.14
N VAL A 50 -3.33 22.45 -9.67
CA VAL A 50 -2.78 21.49 -10.65
C VAL A 50 -2.26 22.24 -11.89
N ALA A 51 -2.98 23.26 -12.38
CA ALA A 51 -2.54 24.10 -13.50
C ALA A 51 -1.21 24.82 -13.19
N ASP A 52 -1.08 25.38 -12.00
CA ASP A 52 0.15 26.08 -11.56
C ASP A 52 1.31 25.09 -11.42
N LEU A 53 1.07 23.90 -10.86
CA LEU A 53 2.07 22.83 -10.78
C LEU A 53 2.59 22.48 -12.18
N VAL A 54 1.69 22.18 -13.11
CA VAL A 54 2.07 21.80 -14.49
C VAL A 54 2.81 22.92 -15.22
N ARG A 55 2.43 24.19 -15.00
CA ARG A 55 3.12 25.36 -15.60
C ARG A 55 4.57 25.47 -15.12
N LYS A 56 4.87 25.13 -13.88
CA LYS A 56 6.21 25.19 -13.28
C LYS A 56 7.15 24.07 -13.71
N LEU A 57 6.65 23.06 -14.44
CA LEU A 57 7.44 21.91 -14.90
C LEU A 57 8.03 22.11 -16.30
N PRO A 58 9.28 21.69 -16.55
CA PRO A 58 9.88 21.64 -17.89
C PRO A 58 9.25 20.52 -18.73
N LYS A 59 9.42 20.57 -20.05
CA LYS A 59 9.05 19.51 -20.97
C LYS A 59 10.20 18.48 -21.12
N PRO A 60 9.88 17.18 -21.23
CA PRO A 60 8.58 16.58 -20.96
C PRO A 60 8.26 16.65 -19.44
N LYS A 61 7.02 17.02 -19.15
CA LYS A 61 6.56 17.21 -17.77
C LYS A 61 6.33 15.87 -17.11
N VAL A 62 6.76 15.70 -15.86
CA VAL A 62 6.58 14.49 -15.08
C VAL A 62 5.77 14.84 -13.82
N VAL A 63 4.65 14.16 -13.61
CA VAL A 63 3.79 14.34 -12.44
C VAL A 63 3.57 13.00 -11.75
N TRP A 64 3.91 12.95 -10.47
CA TRP A 64 3.66 11.82 -9.60
C TRP A 64 2.38 12.04 -8.79
N LEU A 65 1.47 11.09 -8.82
CA LEU A 65 0.26 11.05 -8.01
C LEU A 65 0.51 10.15 -6.79
N MET A 66 0.35 10.70 -5.60
CA MET A 66 0.41 9.97 -4.33
C MET A 66 -0.87 10.22 -3.55
N VAL A 67 -1.98 9.81 -4.12
CA VAL A 67 -3.35 10.01 -3.62
C VAL A 67 -4.05 8.65 -3.42
N PRO A 68 -5.14 8.59 -2.63
CA PRO A 68 -5.90 7.35 -2.47
C PRO A 68 -6.35 6.77 -3.81
N ALA A 69 -6.36 5.44 -3.91
CA ALA A 69 -6.76 4.71 -5.11
C ALA A 69 -8.20 5.02 -5.55
N GLY A 70 -8.53 4.68 -6.79
CA GLY A 70 -9.87 4.83 -7.35
C GLY A 70 -10.18 6.27 -7.79
N LYS A 71 -11.35 6.78 -7.39
CA LYS A 71 -11.87 8.10 -7.83
C LYS A 71 -10.87 9.27 -7.69
N PRO A 72 -10.09 9.42 -6.60
CA PRO A 72 -9.09 10.49 -6.49
C PRO A 72 -8.03 10.46 -7.60
N VAL A 73 -7.54 9.28 -7.99
CA VAL A 73 -6.59 9.15 -9.11
C VAL A 73 -7.23 9.58 -10.40
N ASP A 74 -8.47 9.12 -10.69
CA ASP A 74 -9.20 9.46 -11.92
C ASP A 74 -9.50 10.96 -12.02
N GLN A 75 -9.83 11.61 -10.91
CA GLN A 75 -10.05 13.05 -10.85
C GLN A 75 -8.78 13.84 -11.18
N ASN A 76 -7.64 13.45 -10.59
CA ASN A 76 -6.36 14.08 -10.89
C ASN A 76 -5.92 13.87 -12.34
N ILE A 77 -6.10 12.67 -12.89
CA ILE A 77 -5.81 12.39 -14.31
C ILE A 77 -6.68 13.26 -15.23
N ARG A 78 -7.99 13.38 -14.96
CA ARG A 78 -8.89 14.26 -15.74
C ARG A 78 -8.44 15.72 -15.69
N GLU A 79 -8.04 16.21 -14.53
CA GLU A 79 -7.56 17.57 -14.39
C GLU A 79 -6.23 17.78 -15.12
N LEU A 80 -5.27 16.89 -14.94
CA LEU A 80 -3.96 16.94 -15.62
C LEU A 80 -4.07 16.89 -17.13
N LYS A 81 -5.01 16.14 -17.70
CA LYS A 81 -5.25 16.07 -19.15
C LYS A 81 -5.56 17.42 -19.79
N LYS A 82 -6.05 18.40 -19.04
CA LYS A 82 -6.31 19.76 -19.57
C LYS A 82 -5.01 20.50 -19.88
N TYR A 83 -3.92 20.18 -19.21
CA TYR A 83 -2.67 20.94 -19.23
C TYR A 83 -1.47 20.16 -19.78
N LEU A 84 -1.44 18.84 -19.62
CA LEU A 84 -0.40 17.96 -20.14
C LEU A 84 -0.55 17.76 -21.66
N LYS A 85 0.58 17.48 -22.32
CA LYS A 85 0.67 17.29 -23.76
C LYS A 85 1.35 15.96 -24.10
N LYS A 86 1.45 15.65 -25.39
CA LYS A 86 2.18 14.47 -25.89
C LYS A 86 3.57 14.37 -25.26
N ASN A 87 3.95 13.19 -24.83
CA ASN A 87 5.18 12.82 -24.15
C ASN A 87 5.33 13.29 -22.69
N ASP A 88 4.38 14.08 -22.16
CA ASP A 88 4.35 14.31 -20.71
C ASP A 88 3.97 13.01 -19.99
N VAL A 89 4.41 12.84 -18.74
CA VAL A 89 4.33 11.58 -18.00
C VAL A 89 3.50 11.77 -16.74
N ILE A 90 2.56 10.86 -16.50
CA ILE A 90 1.87 10.68 -15.22
C ILE A 90 2.40 9.39 -14.59
N ILE A 91 2.85 9.45 -13.34
CA ILE A 91 3.20 8.29 -12.51
C ILE A 91 2.13 8.15 -11.44
N ASP A 92 1.42 7.03 -11.44
CA ASP A 92 0.49 6.67 -10.35
C ASP A 92 1.24 5.84 -9.31
N GLY A 93 1.56 6.44 -8.17
CA GLY A 93 2.26 5.80 -7.06
C GLY A 93 1.36 5.39 -5.89
N GLY A 94 0.04 5.47 -6.06
CA GLY A 94 -0.93 4.98 -5.09
C GLY A 94 -1.02 3.44 -5.07
N ASN A 95 -1.80 2.92 -4.13
CA ASN A 95 -2.14 1.49 -4.11
C ASN A 95 -3.34 1.23 -5.04
N SER A 96 -3.16 1.50 -6.34
CA SER A 96 -4.22 1.36 -7.32
C SER A 96 -4.40 -0.10 -7.78
N GLU A 97 -5.63 -0.46 -8.11
CA GLU A 97 -5.89 -1.73 -8.79
C GLU A 97 -5.23 -1.72 -10.17
N TRP A 98 -4.52 -2.79 -10.49
CA TRP A 98 -3.76 -2.91 -11.74
C TRP A 98 -4.63 -2.81 -13.00
N GLN A 99 -5.87 -3.30 -12.97
CA GLN A 99 -6.81 -3.18 -14.08
C GLN A 99 -7.23 -1.74 -14.35
N ASP A 100 -7.36 -0.94 -13.28
CA ASP A 100 -7.65 0.48 -13.43
C ASP A 100 -6.44 1.23 -14.00
N SER A 101 -5.23 0.81 -13.65
CA SER A 101 -4.00 1.36 -14.25
C SER A 101 -3.95 1.10 -15.76
N GLN A 102 -4.33 -0.10 -16.20
CA GLN A 102 -4.46 -0.41 -17.64
C GLN A 102 -5.52 0.45 -18.33
N LYS A 103 -6.71 0.63 -17.70
CA LYS A 103 -7.78 1.49 -18.22
C LYS A 103 -7.31 2.94 -18.33
N ARG A 104 -6.62 3.46 -17.31
CA ARG A 104 -6.05 4.81 -17.28
C ARG A 104 -5.03 5.02 -18.39
N ALA A 105 -4.08 4.12 -18.53
CA ALA A 105 -3.09 4.14 -19.61
C ALA A 105 -3.76 4.17 -20.98
N LYS A 106 -4.73 3.28 -21.23
CA LYS A 106 -5.51 3.24 -22.47
C LYS A 106 -6.24 4.55 -22.74
N SER A 107 -6.82 5.20 -21.72
CA SER A 107 -7.54 6.47 -21.83
C SER A 107 -6.64 7.68 -22.16
N LEU A 108 -5.36 7.59 -21.83
CA LEU A 108 -4.34 8.63 -22.06
C LEU A 108 -3.67 8.50 -23.45
N LYS A 109 -3.67 7.29 -24.01
CA LYS A 109 -3.01 6.97 -25.28
C LYS A 109 -3.38 7.91 -26.44
N PRO A 110 -4.68 8.29 -26.66
CA PRO A 110 -5.04 9.21 -27.74
C PRO A 110 -4.43 10.61 -27.62
N SER A 111 -4.17 11.10 -26.39
CA SER A 111 -3.52 12.39 -26.14
C SER A 111 -1.99 12.31 -26.20
N GLY A 112 -1.43 11.10 -26.30
CA GLY A 112 0.01 10.85 -26.30
C GLY A 112 0.68 11.11 -24.94
N ILE A 113 -0.11 11.31 -23.87
CA ILE A 113 0.39 11.37 -22.50
C ILE A 113 0.80 9.97 -22.07
N LYS A 114 1.98 9.84 -21.48
CA LYS A 114 2.54 8.59 -21.01
C LYS A 114 2.06 8.30 -19.59
N PHE A 115 1.83 7.02 -19.30
CA PHE A 115 1.42 6.56 -17.98
C PHE A 115 2.39 5.52 -17.46
N VAL A 116 2.74 5.62 -16.18
CA VAL A 116 3.55 4.65 -15.44
C VAL A 116 2.79 4.34 -14.16
N ASP A 117 2.54 3.09 -13.90
CA ASP A 117 2.04 2.62 -12.61
C ASP A 117 3.23 2.20 -11.73
N CYS A 118 3.22 2.60 -10.47
CA CYS A 118 4.32 2.36 -9.57
C CYS A 118 3.81 1.93 -8.20
N GLY A 119 3.85 0.64 -7.93
CA GLY A 119 3.62 0.10 -6.60
C GLY A 119 4.76 0.48 -5.66
N VAL A 120 4.41 1.05 -4.51
CA VAL A 120 5.36 1.54 -3.50
C VAL A 120 5.20 0.73 -2.22
N SER A 121 6.27 0.12 -1.73
CA SER A 121 6.36 -0.52 -0.42
C SER A 121 7.43 0.16 0.45
N GLY A 122 7.33 0.05 1.77
CA GLY A 122 8.25 0.66 2.73
C GLY A 122 7.59 1.60 3.74
N GLY A 123 6.34 1.98 3.53
CA GLY A 123 5.54 2.76 4.47
C GLY A 123 6.23 4.04 4.94
N VAL A 124 6.04 4.39 6.21
CA VAL A 124 6.63 5.59 6.81
C VAL A 124 8.15 5.51 6.95
N TRP A 125 8.71 4.30 6.97
CA TRP A 125 10.16 4.06 7.07
C TRP A 125 10.92 4.36 5.78
N GLY A 126 10.21 4.46 4.65
CA GLY A 126 10.80 4.74 3.35
C GLY A 126 11.57 6.06 3.27
N LEU A 127 11.29 7.02 4.15
CA LEU A 127 12.08 8.26 4.25
C LEU A 127 13.53 7.95 4.63
N LYS A 128 13.74 7.03 5.57
CA LYS A 128 15.07 6.65 6.08
C LYS A 128 15.70 5.56 5.21
N GLU A 129 14.99 4.46 5.01
CA GLU A 129 15.53 3.24 4.40
C GLU A 129 15.43 3.23 2.87
N GLY A 130 14.53 4.04 2.29
CA GLY A 130 14.13 4.00 0.90
C GLY A 130 12.91 3.11 0.66
N TYR A 131 12.34 3.25 -0.53
CA TYR A 131 11.14 2.53 -0.95
C TYR A 131 11.47 1.36 -1.86
N CYS A 132 10.75 0.26 -1.73
CA CYS A 132 10.73 -0.78 -2.74
C CYS A 132 9.72 -0.40 -3.82
N LEU A 133 10.17 -0.25 -5.07
CA LEU A 133 9.37 0.25 -6.18
C LEU A 133 9.23 -0.81 -7.27
N MET A 134 7.99 -1.13 -7.61
CA MET A 134 7.62 -2.05 -8.69
C MET A 134 6.84 -1.25 -9.73
N TYR A 135 7.41 -1.04 -10.92
CA TYR A 135 6.80 -0.13 -11.88
C TYR A 135 6.57 -0.76 -13.25
N GLY A 136 5.50 -0.33 -13.91
CA GLY A 136 5.09 -0.74 -15.24
C GLY A 136 4.79 0.44 -16.15
N GLY A 137 4.93 0.23 -17.46
CA GLY A 137 4.68 1.25 -18.46
C GLY A 137 5.49 1.04 -19.72
N ASP A 138 5.38 1.98 -20.68
CA ASP A 138 6.27 1.99 -21.86
C ASP A 138 7.72 2.06 -21.41
N LYS A 139 8.55 1.10 -21.85
CA LYS A 139 9.94 0.93 -21.37
C LYS A 139 10.78 2.21 -21.52
N LYS A 140 10.66 2.90 -22.67
CA LYS A 140 11.39 4.15 -22.90
C LYS A 140 10.97 5.26 -21.92
N THR A 141 9.69 5.32 -21.59
CA THR A 141 9.15 6.25 -20.60
C THR A 141 9.67 5.91 -19.20
N CYS A 142 9.67 4.64 -18.83
CA CYS A 142 10.21 4.16 -17.56
C CYS A 142 11.70 4.47 -17.42
N ASP A 143 12.49 4.26 -18.47
CA ASP A 143 13.93 4.60 -18.49
C ASP A 143 14.17 6.12 -18.33
N TYR A 144 13.32 6.94 -18.92
CA TYR A 144 13.40 8.41 -18.78
C TYR A 144 13.19 8.85 -17.34
N VAL A 145 12.25 8.25 -16.61
CA VAL A 145 11.95 8.59 -15.20
C VAL A 145 12.75 7.80 -14.18
N GLU A 146 13.58 6.85 -14.60
CA GLU A 146 14.39 6.00 -13.71
C GLU A 146 15.23 6.77 -12.68
N PRO A 147 15.81 7.97 -12.97
CA PRO A 147 16.52 8.75 -11.95
C PRO A 147 15.68 9.08 -10.71
N ILE A 148 14.34 9.18 -10.85
CA ILE A 148 13.42 9.39 -9.74
C ILE A 148 13.37 8.11 -8.88
N PHE A 149 13.23 6.94 -9.50
CA PHE A 149 13.22 5.65 -8.82
C PHE A 149 14.53 5.37 -8.08
N LYS A 150 15.66 5.67 -8.71
CA LYS A 150 17.00 5.55 -8.09
C LYS A 150 17.16 6.39 -6.83
N THR A 151 16.53 7.55 -6.78
CA THR A 151 16.56 8.42 -5.59
C THR A 151 15.64 7.92 -4.50
N LEU A 152 14.46 7.43 -4.86
CA LEU A 152 13.45 6.98 -3.91
C LEU A 152 13.81 5.62 -3.29
N ALA A 153 14.41 4.72 -4.05
CA ALA A 153 14.72 3.37 -3.62
C ALA A 153 16.15 3.22 -3.08
N PRO A 154 16.42 2.23 -2.23
CA PRO A 154 17.79 1.79 -1.97
C PRO A 154 18.35 1.08 -3.18
N LYS A 155 19.68 0.85 -3.18
CA LYS A 155 20.35 0.06 -4.25
C LYS A 155 19.64 -1.29 -4.42
N LYS A 156 19.21 -1.61 -5.66
CA LYS A 156 18.40 -2.78 -6.02
C LYS A 156 16.95 -2.78 -5.49
N GLY A 157 16.45 -1.70 -4.94
CA GLY A 157 15.09 -1.59 -4.41
C GLY A 157 14.02 -1.17 -5.43
N TYR A 158 14.32 -1.17 -6.74
CA TYR A 158 13.34 -0.84 -7.78
C TYR A 158 13.47 -1.77 -8.99
N LEU A 159 12.32 -2.07 -9.62
CA LEU A 159 12.26 -3.03 -10.74
C LEU A 159 11.21 -2.63 -11.77
N TYR A 160 11.60 -2.65 -13.04
CA TYR A 160 10.66 -2.62 -14.16
C TYR A 160 9.99 -3.99 -14.30
N CYS A 161 8.66 -4.02 -14.12
CA CYS A 161 7.88 -5.25 -14.11
C CYS A 161 7.26 -5.59 -15.47
N GLY A 162 7.18 -4.63 -16.39
CA GLY A 162 6.56 -4.86 -17.69
C GLY A 162 5.69 -3.69 -18.17
N PRO A 163 4.68 -3.95 -19.03
CA PRO A 163 3.77 -2.91 -19.54
C PRO A 163 2.88 -2.33 -18.44
N GLU A 164 2.06 -1.35 -18.81
CA GLU A 164 1.14 -0.65 -17.89
C GLU A 164 0.25 -1.63 -17.12
N GLY A 165 0.17 -1.44 -15.81
CA GLY A 165 -0.54 -2.29 -14.85
C GLY A 165 0.36 -3.34 -14.18
N SER A 166 1.53 -3.68 -14.74
CA SER A 166 2.39 -4.72 -14.18
C SER A 166 3.03 -4.32 -12.84
N GLY A 167 3.33 -3.05 -12.63
CA GLY A 167 3.86 -2.55 -11.37
C GLY A 167 2.86 -2.71 -10.23
N HIS A 168 1.64 -2.23 -10.43
CA HIS A 168 0.56 -2.41 -9.45
C HIS A 168 0.15 -3.87 -9.28
N TYR A 169 0.21 -4.68 -10.33
CA TYR A 169 -0.04 -6.12 -10.22
C TYR A 169 0.96 -6.81 -9.29
N VAL A 170 2.25 -6.56 -9.48
CA VAL A 170 3.31 -7.11 -8.61
C VAL A 170 3.16 -6.60 -7.17
N LYS A 171 2.83 -5.30 -7.01
CA LYS A 171 2.58 -4.73 -5.67
C LYS A 171 1.35 -5.34 -4.99
N MET A 172 0.29 -5.59 -5.73
CA MET A 172 -0.91 -6.27 -5.23
C MET A 172 -0.57 -7.66 -4.68
N VAL A 173 0.17 -8.46 -5.44
CA VAL A 173 0.60 -9.81 -5.00
C VAL A 173 1.55 -9.74 -3.80
N HIS A 174 2.47 -8.75 -3.78
CA HIS A 174 3.32 -8.48 -2.61
C HIS A 174 2.45 -8.28 -1.36
N ASN A 175 1.39 -7.49 -1.42
CA ASN A 175 0.50 -7.28 -0.28
C ASN A 175 -0.33 -8.52 0.06
N GLY A 176 -0.72 -9.33 -0.91
CA GLY A 176 -1.33 -10.64 -0.64
C GLY A 176 -0.41 -11.54 0.18
N ILE A 177 0.88 -11.61 -0.18
CA ILE A 177 1.89 -12.35 0.59
C ILE A 177 2.04 -11.75 2.00
N GLU A 178 2.09 -10.42 2.12
CA GLU A 178 2.15 -9.72 3.40
C GLU A 178 0.96 -10.10 4.31
N TYR A 179 -0.26 -10.20 3.77
CA TYR A 179 -1.43 -10.64 4.54
C TYR A 179 -1.22 -12.04 5.12
N GLY A 180 -0.73 -12.99 4.31
CA GLY A 180 -0.44 -14.35 4.77
C GLY A 180 0.66 -14.39 5.83
N MET A 181 1.72 -13.60 5.66
CA MET A 181 2.81 -13.51 6.63
C MET A 181 2.34 -12.92 7.97
N LEU A 182 1.58 -11.82 7.92
CA LEU A 182 1.01 -11.21 9.14
C LEU A 182 0.10 -12.19 9.88
N GLN A 183 -0.76 -12.91 9.16
CA GLN A 183 -1.66 -13.90 9.76
C GLN A 183 -0.88 -15.05 10.41
N ALA A 184 0.15 -15.58 9.74
CA ALA A 184 0.96 -16.66 10.28
C ALA A 184 1.73 -16.24 11.55
N TYR A 185 2.30 -15.03 11.58
CA TYR A 185 2.91 -14.50 12.79
C TYR A 185 1.90 -14.29 13.90
N ALA A 186 0.75 -13.69 13.61
CA ALA A 186 -0.30 -13.44 14.60
C ALA A 186 -0.80 -14.73 15.26
N GLU A 187 -1.07 -15.75 14.45
CA GLU A 187 -1.47 -17.08 14.96
C GLU A 187 -0.36 -17.73 15.79
N GLY A 188 0.89 -17.67 15.33
CA GLY A 188 2.04 -18.20 16.06
C GLY A 188 2.24 -17.50 17.41
N PHE A 189 2.16 -16.19 17.47
CA PHE A 189 2.26 -15.43 18.72
C PHE A 189 1.06 -15.72 19.66
N ALA A 190 -0.15 -15.87 19.11
CA ALA A 190 -1.31 -16.26 19.92
C ALA A 190 -1.14 -17.65 20.56
N VAL A 191 -0.55 -18.61 19.83
CA VAL A 191 -0.23 -19.96 20.39
C VAL A 191 0.82 -19.86 21.51
N LEU A 192 1.83 -19.01 21.36
CA LEU A 192 2.84 -18.80 22.39
C LEU A 192 2.25 -18.13 23.63
N GLU A 193 1.44 -17.09 23.45
CA GLU A 193 0.78 -16.34 24.52
C GLU A 193 -0.17 -17.26 25.33
N SER A 194 -0.94 -18.12 24.65
CA SER A 194 -1.88 -19.05 25.30
C SER A 194 -1.23 -20.30 25.90
N SER A 195 0.11 -20.40 25.89
CA SER A 195 0.82 -21.57 26.41
C SER A 195 0.86 -21.57 27.95
N GLU A 196 1.20 -22.74 28.55
CA GLU A 196 1.44 -22.86 29.99
C GLU A 196 2.74 -22.22 30.47
N PHE A 197 3.55 -21.70 29.57
CA PHE A 197 4.85 -21.08 29.85
C PHE A 197 4.70 -19.58 29.96
N ASP A 198 5.43 -18.96 30.90
CA ASP A 198 5.56 -17.50 30.99
C ASP A 198 6.59 -17.01 29.95
N LEU A 199 6.12 -16.73 28.74
CA LEU A 199 6.97 -16.44 27.59
C LEU A 199 7.07 -14.92 27.31
N ASP A 200 8.30 -14.44 27.22
CA ASP A 200 8.58 -13.07 26.72
C ASP A 200 8.53 -13.04 25.19
N LEU A 201 7.38 -12.62 24.63
CA LEU A 201 7.16 -12.55 23.17
C LEU A 201 8.10 -11.55 22.49
N ARG A 202 8.54 -10.49 23.21
CA ARG A 202 9.53 -9.54 22.72
C ARG A 202 10.88 -10.23 22.56
N ALA A 203 11.35 -10.94 23.60
CA ALA A 203 12.63 -11.65 23.54
C ALA A 203 12.63 -12.75 22.47
N ILE A 204 11.49 -13.44 22.28
CA ILE A 204 11.32 -14.46 21.26
C ILE A 204 11.40 -13.84 19.87
N SER A 205 10.64 -12.75 19.61
CA SER A 205 10.68 -12.07 18.32
C SER A 205 12.06 -11.48 18.01
N SER A 206 12.79 -11.02 19.03
CA SER A 206 14.18 -10.56 18.91
C SER A 206 15.12 -11.69 18.52
N VAL A 207 15.13 -12.81 19.25
CA VAL A 207 16.08 -13.90 18.97
C VAL A 207 15.87 -14.54 17.61
N TRP A 208 14.62 -14.55 17.11
CA TRP A 208 14.31 -15.08 15.78
C TRP A 208 14.85 -14.22 14.62
N GLN A 209 15.34 -13.00 14.88
CA GLN A 209 16.03 -12.21 13.84
C GLN A 209 17.40 -12.80 13.47
N TYR A 210 18.00 -13.61 14.36
CA TYR A 210 19.37 -14.10 14.26
C TYR A 210 19.40 -15.60 13.97
N GLY A 211 19.70 -15.97 12.72
CA GLY A 211 19.86 -17.36 12.29
C GLY A 211 18.57 -18.16 12.10
N SER A 212 17.41 -17.58 12.35
CA SER A 212 16.12 -18.24 12.14
C SER A 212 15.65 -18.08 10.70
N VAL A 213 14.95 -19.09 10.15
CA VAL A 213 14.33 -19.04 8.81
C VAL A 213 13.11 -18.13 8.74
N VAL A 214 12.48 -17.79 9.88
CA VAL A 214 11.32 -16.89 9.94
C VAL A 214 11.69 -15.42 10.08
N ARG A 215 12.97 -15.06 10.04
CA ARG A 215 13.39 -13.66 10.10
C ARG A 215 12.77 -12.84 8.98
N SER A 216 12.26 -11.67 9.31
CA SER A 216 11.69 -10.73 8.33
C SER A 216 11.59 -9.33 8.94
N TRP A 217 11.36 -8.34 8.11
CA TRP A 217 11.06 -7.00 8.63
C TRP A 217 9.76 -6.96 9.46
N ILE A 218 8.75 -7.77 9.09
CA ILE A 218 7.52 -7.89 9.91
C ILE A 218 7.86 -8.39 11.31
N LEU A 219 8.78 -9.33 11.45
CA LEU A 219 9.22 -9.83 12.75
C LEU A 219 9.98 -8.76 13.58
N GLU A 220 10.80 -7.90 12.95
CA GLU A 220 11.39 -6.74 13.64
C GLU A 220 10.31 -5.77 14.14
N LEU A 221 9.23 -5.59 13.37
CA LEU A 221 8.11 -4.76 13.80
C LEU A 221 7.35 -5.39 14.96
N ALA A 222 7.20 -6.73 14.98
CA ALA A 222 6.60 -7.44 16.10
C ALA A 222 7.41 -7.25 17.40
N GLU A 223 8.76 -7.31 17.35
CA GLU A 223 9.60 -7.01 18.51
C GLU A 223 9.33 -5.59 19.06
N ARG A 224 9.15 -4.60 18.18
CA ARG A 224 8.83 -3.22 18.59
C ARG A 224 7.45 -3.12 19.22
N VAL A 225 6.46 -3.80 18.64
CA VAL A 225 5.10 -3.85 19.19
C VAL A 225 5.11 -4.43 20.59
N PHE A 226 5.68 -5.61 20.80
CA PHE A 226 5.75 -6.25 22.13
C PHE A 226 6.68 -5.52 23.13
N LYS A 227 7.54 -4.63 22.64
CA LYS A 227 8.30 -3.72 23.52
C LYS A 227 7.44 -2.58 24.04
N GLU A 228 6.52 -2.07 23.21
CA GLU A 228 5.65 -0.92 23.55
C GLU A 228 4.43 -1.39 24.35
N ASP A 229 3.82 -2.51 23.96
CA ASP A 229 2.65 -3.09 24.58
C ASP A 229 2.76 -4.64 24.53
N PRO A 230 3.24 -5.29 25.63
CA PRO A 230 3.46 -6.74 25.66
C PRO A 230 2.20 -7.59 25.54
N THR A 231 1.05 -7.10 25.99
CA THR A 231 -0.22 -7.84 26.07
C THR A 231 -1.23 -7.45 25.01
N LEU A 232 -1.03 -6.31 24.36
CA LEU A 232 -1.92 -5.70 23.37
C LEU A 232 -3.35 -5.40 23.91
N ASP A 233 -3.48 -5.21 25.23
CA ASP A 233 -4.76 -5.03 25.90
C ASP A 233 -5.51 -3.76 25.46
N ASP A 234 -4.79 -2.73 25.00
CA ASP A 234 -5.36 -1.46 24.55
C ASP A 234 -5.88 -1.52 23.10
N LEU A 235 -5.78 -2.67 22.41
CA LEU A 235 -6.14 -2.78 21.00
C LEU A 235 -7.45 -3.57 20.79
N ASP A 236 -8.35 -3.00 20.03
CA ASP A 236 -9.49 -3.77 19.50
C ASP A 236 -9.03 -4.78 18.44
N PRO A 237 -9.57 -6.04 18.44
CA PRO A 237 -9.24 -7.05 17.45
C PRO A 237 -9.94 -6.79 16.10
N TYR A 238 -9.72 -5.61 15.53
CA TYR A 238 -10.37 -5.10 14.33
C TYR A 238 -9.34 -4.75 13.26
N VAL A 239 -9.32 -5.48 12.14
CA VAL A 239 -8.33 -5.30 11.07
C VAL A 239 -8.98 -4.90 9.76
N TRP A 240 -8.60 -3.70 9.26
CA TRP A 240 -9.02 -3.22 7.96
C TRP A 240 -8.37 -4.02 6.81
N ASP A 241 -9.13 -4.12 5.73
CA ASP A 241 -8.66 -4.65 4.44
C ASP A 241 -8.57 -3.47 3.46
N SER A 242 -7.38 -3.22 2.95
CA SER A 242 -7.07 -2.11 2.04
C SER A 242 -7.31 -2.44 0.56
N GLY A 243 -7.77 -3.65 0.26
CA GLY A 243 -8.17 -4.11 -1.07
C GLY A 243 -7.17 -5.04 -1.75
N GLU A 244 -5.87 -4.87 -1.56
CA GLU A 244 -4.83 -5.61 -2.32
C GLU A 244 -4.86 -7.12 -2.06
N GLY A 245 -5.10 -7.54 -0.80
CA GLY A 245 -5.28 -8.95 -0.47
C GLY A 245 -6.50 -9.55 -1.19
N ARG A 246 -7.60 -8.80 -1.27
CA ARG A 246 -8.81 -9.18 -1.99
C ARG A 246 -8.55 -9.31 -3.49
N TRP A 247 -7.94 -8.31 -4.11
CA TRP A 247 -7.60 -8.34 -5.53
C TRP A 247 -6.61 -9.47 -5.86
N THR A 248 -5.71 -9.83 -4.93
CA THR A 248 -4.80 -10.98 -5.10
C THR A 248 -5.60 -12.29 -5.14
N VAL A 249 -6.57 -12.48 -4.24
CA VAL A 249 -7.44 -13.66 -4.23
C VAL A 249 -8.28 -13.73 -5.52
N GLU A 250 -8.86 -12.60 -5.94
CA GLU A 250 -9.61 -12.52 -7.19
C GLU A 250 -8.73 -12.84 -8.42
N ALA A 251 -7.51 -12.34 -8.45
CA ALA A 251 -6.56 -12.63 -9.53
C ALA A 251 -6.18 -14.12 -9.55
N ALA A 252 -5.91 -14.72 -8.38
CA ALA A 252 -5.64 -16.15 -8.26
C ALA A 252 -6.80 -17.01 -8.79
N MET A 253 -8.04 -16.68 -8.42
CA MET A 253 -9.24 -17.36 -8.92
C MET A 253 -9.39 -17.24 -10.43
N ARG A 254 -9.22 -16.04 -11.01
CA ARG A 254 -9.29 -15.82 -12.46
C ARG A 254 -8.22 -16.59 -13.24
N GLN A 255 -7.07 -16.83 -12.62
CA GLN A 255 -5.94 -17.54 -13.23
C GLN A 255 -5.93 -19.03 -12.91
N ASN A 256 -6.92 -19.54 -12.16
CA ASN A 256 -6.97 -20.92 -11.67
C ASN A 256 -5.73 -21.30 -10.84
N VAL A 257 -5.19 -20.37 -10.05
CA VAL A 257 -4.07 -20.57 -9.14
C VAL A 257 -4.59 -20.75 -7.71
N PRO A 258 -4.33 -21.89 -7.05
CA PRO A 258 -4.71 -22.06 -5.66
C PRO A 258 -3.94 -21.11 -4.75
N ALA A 259 -4.64 -20.34 -3.91
CA ALA A 259 -4.05 -19.41 -2.94
C ALA A 259 -4.72 -19.54 -1.56
N PRO A 260 -4.75 -20.74 -0.93
CA PRO A 260 -5.52 -20.97 0.29
C PRO A 260 -5.06 -20.11 1.47
N ILE A 261 -3.76 -19.89 1.66
CA ILE A 261 -3.22 -19.11 2.78
C ILE A 261 -3.60 -17.64 2.66
N ILE A 262 -3.43 -17.05 1.48
CA ILE A 262 -3.81 -15.63 1.25
C ILE A 262 -5.33 -15.46 1.39
N THR A 263 -6.10 -16.42 0.91
CA THR A 263 -7.56 -16.42 1.06
C THR A 263 -7.97 -16.49 2.53
N ALA A 264 -7.40 -17.42 3.30
CA ALA A 264 -7.68 -17.55 4.72
C ALA A 264 -7.33 -16.27 5.50
N SER A 265 -6.18 -15.65 5.22
CA SER A 265 -5.79 -14.39 5.86
C SER A 265 -6.74 -13.22 5.55
N LEU A 266 -7.28 -13.15 4.33
CA LEU A 266 -8.32 -12.18 3.97
C LEU A 266 -9.62 -12.45 4.74
N LEU A 267 -10.03 -13.71 4.83
CA LEU A 267 -11.25 -14.10 5.57
C LEU A 267 -11.11 -13.84 7.07
N ALA A 268 -9.94 -14.04 7.67
CA ALA A 268 -9.66 -13.69 9.06
C ALA A 268 -9.86 -12.17 9.30
N ARG A 269 -9.37 -11.29 8.41
CA ARG A 269 -9.63 -9.84 8.49
C ARG A 269 -11.11 -9.49 8.34
N ILE A 270 -11.84 -10.18 7.48
CA ILE A 270 -13.29 -9.98 7.33
C ILE A 270 -13.99 -10.40 8.62
N ALA A 271 -13.63 -11.57 9.17
CA ALA A 271 -14.21 -12.09 10.42
C ALA A 271 -13.94 -11.19 11.63
N SER A 272 -12.77 -10.55 11.71
CA SER A 272 -12.45 -9.62 12.80
C SER A 272 -13.41 -8.41 12.90
N ARG A 273 -14.18 -8.14 11.85
CA ARG A 273 -15.15 -7.04 11.76
C ARG A 273 -16.60 -7.48 11.91
N ASP A 274 -16.86 -8.80 11.93
CA ASP A 274 -18.19 -9.40 12.04
C ASP A 274 -18.51 -9.75 13.50
N THR A 275 -18.81 -8.71 14.29
CA THR A 275 -19.08 -8.85 15.73
C THR A 275 -20.48 -9.41 16.06
N ASP A 276 -21.37 -9.52 15.07
CA ASP A 276 -22.75 -10.02 15.24
C ASP A 276 -23.14 -11.01 14.12
N SER A 277 -22.29 -12.00 13.92
CA SER A 277 -22.30 -12.93 12.79
C SER A 277 -23.64 -13.67 12.61
N PHE A 278 -24.37 -13.34 11.55
CA PHE A 278 -25.60 -14.04 11.18
C PHE A 278 -25.35 -15.52 10.87
N SER A 279 -24.22 -15.86 10.26
CA SER A 279 -23.87 -17.25 9.95
C SER A 279 -23.68 -18.07 11.22
N MET A 280 -23.00 -17.55 12.24
CA MET A 280 -22.82 -18.23 13.52
C MET A 280 -24.15 -18.38 14.27
N LYS A 281 -25.01 -17.36 14.24
CA LYS A 281 -26.38 -17.42 14.78
C LYS A 281 -27.20 -18.52 14.08
N THR A 282 -27.10 -18.62 12.75
CA THR A 282 -27.80 -19.66 11.97
C THR A 282 -27.34 -21.05 12.36
N ILE A 283 -26.02 -21.27 12.50
CA ILE A 283 -25.48 -22.56 12.96
C ILE A 283 -26.00 -22.88 14.35
N ALA A 284 -25.99 -21.96 15.29
CA ALA A 284 -26.51 -22.18 16.64
C ALA A 284 -28.00 -22.56 16.62
N ALA A 285 -28.81 -21.83 15.84
CA ALA A 285 -30.23 -22.10 15.69
C ALA A 285 -30.51 -23.50 15.07
N LEU A 286 -29.78 -23.85 14.00
CA LEU A 286 -29.92 -25.18 13.36
C LEU A 286 -29.52 -26.31 14.31
N ARG A 287 -28.42 -26.18 15.06
CA ARG A 287 -28.00 -27.17 16.06
C ARG A 287 -29.05 -27.33 17.16
N ASN A 288 -29.72 -26.28 17.57
CA ASN A 288 -30.84 -26.38 18.50
C ASN A 288 -32.00 -27.17 17.90
N GLN A 289 -32.35 -26.91 16.63
CA GLN A 289 -33.49 -27.59 15.99
C GLN A 289 -33.28 -29.09 15.80
N PHE A 290 -32.12 -29.52 15.33
CA PHE A 290 -31.92 -30.98 15.07
C PHE A 290 -31.36 -31.73 16.25
N GLY A 291 -30.71 -31.11 17.24
CA GLY A 291 -30.04 -31.79 18.34
C GLY A 291 -30.40 -31.28 19.73
N GLY A 292 -31.29 -30.30 19.87
CA GLY A 292 -31.65 -29.69 21.16
C GLY A 292 -30.47 -29.00 21.86
N HIS A 293 -29.38 -28.64 21.12
CA HIS A 293 -28.23 -28.00 21.72
C HIS A 293 -28.58 -26.63 22.27
N ALA A 294 -28.05 -26.29 23.43
CA ALA A 294 -28.30 -24.99 24.07
C ALA A 294 -27.86 -23.81 23.18
N VAL A 295 -28.68 -22.79 23.09
CA VAL A 295 -28.38 -21.54 22.41
C VAL A 295 -28.21 -20.42 23.44
N LYS A 296 -27.09 -19.69 23.39
CA LYS A 296 -26.89 -18.50 24.21
C LYS A 296 -27.74 -17.36 23.62
N LYS A 297 -28.75 -16.89 24.36
CA LYS A 297 -29.52 -15.69 23.99
C LYS A 297 -28.74 -14.44 24.39
N LYS A 298 -28.97 -13.32 23.65
CA LYS A 298 -28.52 -11.99 24.14
C LYS A 298 -29.18 -11.74 25.49
N ALA A 299 -28.44 -11.18 26.44
CA ALA A 299 -29.05 -10.65 27.65
C ALA A 299 -30.01 -9.53 27.22
N ASP A 300 -31.17 -9.47 27.85
CA ASP A 300 -32.04 -8.29 27.73
C ASP A 300 -31.28 -7.14 28.39
N ASP A 301 -30.98 -6.06 27.63
CA ASP A 301 -30.35 -4.83 28.11
C ASP A 301 -31.26 -4.08 29.07
#